data_b85c538bd1ca8bc5f3b6e824a6672224
#
_entry.id   b85c538bd1ca8bc5f3b6e824a6672224
#
_cell.length_a   1.000
_cell.length_b   1.000
_cell.length_c   1.000
_cell.angle_alpha   90.00
_cell.angle_beta   90.00
_cell.angle_gamma   90.00
#
_symmetry.space_group_name_H-M   'P 1'
#
loop_
_entity.id
_entity.type
_entity.pdbx_description
1 polymer ?
#
loop_
_entity_poly.entity_id
_entity_poly.type
_entity_poly.pdbx_seq_one_letter_code
_entity_poly.pdbx_strand_id
1 'polypeptide(L)'
;MDEERVLPNQVVVIKNGKIVAMGDAQKIKYNKKAVVIDGKGKYLMPGLAEMHAHVPPVDDLEPMKEVLLLFAANGVTTIRGMLGHPRHLELRSKIQSGEILGPRFVTSGPSFNGNSVPSEEAGAEMVRQQRKAGYDFLKIHPGLTKEKFAAMAKTAKEVGISFAGHVPFDVGIWRAIDAGYATIDHLDGFVESLVPGVENTTEQQNGLFAMFIGDMADTTRIPKLMTALRDKNIWQVPTQALAERWFAPGKDADALANEPEMKYMDRKTVTNWTNTKKNLLKNAKYNAEAINRYILLRRKLIYECNKNNVGLLLGSDGPQVFNVPGFSVHHELKYLTDAGLTPYQALRTGTVNVGKFLNNPEIGTIKKGVVADLVLLRGNPLTNINETKNIEGVMLRNLWLSKKWIEKELKKLEEKY
;
A
#
# COMPACT_ATOMS: atom_id res chain seq x y z
N MET A 1 -0.55 15.26 9.78
CA MET A 1 -1.87 14.56 9.93
C MET A 1 -2.10 14.03 11.35
N ASP A 2 -1.47 14.64 12.35
CA ASP A 2 -1.68 14.26 13.77
C ASP A 2 -3.07 14.66 14.28
N GLU A 3 -3.62 15.74 13.75
CA GLU A 3 -4.95 16.30 14.09
C GLU A 3 -5.77 16.58 12.83
N GLU A 4 -7.10 16.49 12.95
CA GLU A 4 -8.05 16.83 11.90
C GLU A 4 -8.27 18.35 11.86
N ARG A 5 -7.34 19.05 11.22
CA ARG A 5 -7.44 20.51 11.09
C ARG A 5 -6.73 21.04 9.86
N VAL A 6 -7.18 22.19 9.39
CA VAL A 6 -6.49 23.03 8.40
C VAL A 6 -5.92 24.24 9.12
N LEU A 7 -4.63 24.51 8.95
CA LEU A 7 -3.98 25.73 9.41
C LEU A 7 -3.97 26.73 8.24
N PRO A 8 -4.72 27.85 8.30
CA PRO A 8 -4.77 28.79 7.21
C PRO A 8 -3.49 29.67 7.14
N ASN A 9 -3.21 30.19 5.94
CA ASN A 9 -2.17 31.21 5.69
C ASN A 9 -0.77 30.81 6.22
N GLN A 10 -0.36 29.55 6.01
CA GLN A 10 0.93 29.06 6.48
C GLN A 10 2.03 29.19 5.42
N VAL A 11 3.24 29.45 5.87
CA VAL A 11 4.48 29.28 5.12
C VAL A 11 5.26 28.11 5.70
N VAL A 12 5.81 27.26 4.81
CA VAL A 12 6.74 26.18 5.15
C VAL A 12 8.06 26.48 4.45
N VAL A 13 9.13 26.62 5.21
CA VAL A 13 10.49 26.89 4.71
C VAL A 13 11.29 25.59 4.73
N ILE A 14 11.84 25.21 3.58
CA ILE A 14 12.61 23.99 3.40
C ILE A 14 14.07 24.35 3.08
N LYS A 15 15.00 23.69 3.73
CA LYS A 15 16.44 23.80 3.47
C LYS A 15 17.10 22.43 3.61
N ASN A 16 17.89 22.05 2.61
CA ASN A 16 18.58 20.75 2.58
C ASN A 16 17.63 19.55 2.84
N GLY A 17 16.46 19.58 2.20
CA GLY A 17 15.48 18.50 2.31
C GLY A 17 14.70 18.42 3.63
N LYS A 18 14.89 19.36 4.56
CA LYS A 18 14.19 19.42 5.86
C LYS A 18 13.39 20.70 6.03
N ILE A 19 12.28 20.61 6.76
CA ILE A 19 11.48 21.75 7.17
C ILE A 19 12.25 22.48 8.28
N VAL A 20 12.71 23.71 8.01
CA VAL A 20 13.47 24.53 8.96
C VAL A 20 12.61 25.55 9.70
N ALA A 21 11.51 25.98 9.09
CA ALA A 21 10.52 26.85 9.73
C ALA A 21 9.14 26.60 9.11
N MET A 22 8.11 26.83 9.92
CA MET A 22 6.72 26.83 9.48
C MET A 22 5.88 27.72 10.40
N GLY A 23 4.81 28.31 9.88
CA GLY A 23 3.90 29.15 10.65
C GLY A 23 3.20 30.19 9.79
N ASP A 24 2.55 31.13 10.46
CA ASP A 24 1.81 32.23 9.82
C ASP A 24 2.69 32.97 8.81
N ALA A 25 2.18 33.15 7.59
CA ALA A 25 2.90 33.78 6.47
C ALA A 25 3.33 35.22 6.76
N GLN A 26 2.64 35.93 7.65
CA GLN A 26 3.03 37.29 8.04
C GLN A 26 4.19 37.31 9.06
N LYS A 27 4.42 36.21 9.77
CA LYS A 27 5.41 36.12 10.86
C LYS A 27 6.69 35.42 10.46
N ILE A 28 6.63 34.47 9.52
CA ILE A 28 7.79 33.68 9.10
C ILE A 28 8.64 34.47 8.11
N LYS A 29 9.91 34.69 8.48
CA LYS A 29 10.91 35.29 7.59
C LYS A 29 11.71 34.18 6.90
N TYR A 30 11.96 34.35 5.61
CA TYR A 30 12.81 33.45 4.82
C TYR A 30 13.77 34.23 3.92
N ASN A 31 14.77 33.56 3.39
CA ASN A 31 15.80 34.17 2.54
C ASN A 31 15.14 34.69 1.23
N LYS A 32 15.41 35.94 0.88
CA LYS A 32 14.91 36.56 -0.37
C LYS A 32 15.37 35.83 -1.66
N LYS A 33 16.44 35.02 -1.58
CA LYS A 33 16.94 34.19 -2.68
C LYS A 33 16.25 32.80 -2.73
N ALA A 34 15.32 32.50 -1.82
CA ALA A 34 14.60 31.22 -1.85
C ALA A 34 13.69 31.15 -3.10
N VAL A 35 13.58 29.94 -3.64
CA VAL A 35 12.54 29.65 -4.64
C VAL A 35 11.19 29.63 -3.92
N VAL A 36 10.28 30.48 -4.34
CA VAL A 36 8.94 30.60 -3.75
C VAL A 36 7.94 29.85 -4.60
N ILE A 37 7.21 28.91 -3.97
CA ILE A 37 6.10 28.20 -4.59
C ILE A 37 4.81 28.79 -4.06
N ASP A 38 3.99 29.35 -4.98
CA ASP A 38 2.71 29.96 -4.63
C ASP A 38 1.67 28.88 -4.25
N GLY A 39 1.35 28.83 -2.96
CA GLY A 39 0.34 27.95 -2.38
C GLY A 39 -1.00 28.65 -2.11
N LYS A 40 -1.23 29.89 -2.59
CA LYS A 40 -2.48 30.62 -2.34
C LYS A 40 -3.70 29.82 -2.84
N GLY A 41 -4.66 29.61 -1.94
CA GLY A 41 -5.88 28.83 -2.22
C GLY A 41 -5.64 27.31 -2.36
N LYS A 42 -4.45 26.82 -2.01
CA LYS A 42 -4.07 25.40 -2.10
C LYS A 42 -3.84 24.78 -0.72
N TYR A 43 -3.74 23.48 -0.68
CA TYR A 43 -3.62 22.70 0.55
C TYR A 43 -2.32 21.90 0.54
N LEU A 44 -1.49 22.07 1.55
CA LEU A 44 -0.26 21.32 1.72
C LEU A 44 -0.48 20.20 2.74
N MET A 45 -0.14 18.98 2.37
CA MET A 45 -0.19 17.82 3.25
C MET A 45 1.11 17.01 3.20
N PRO A 46 1.37 16.12 4.18
CA PRO A 46 2.44 15.15 4.04
C PRO A 46 2.25 14.29 2.80
N GLY A 47 3.34 13.86 2.18
CA GLY A 47 3.30 12.87 1.12
C GLY A 47 2.65 11.57 1.58
N LEU A 48 1.97 10.90 0.66
CA LEU A 48 1.33 9.61 0.90
C LEU A 48 2.38 8.48 0.92
N ALA A 49 2.03 7.39 1.56
CA ALA A 49 2.77 6.14 1.43
C ALA A 49 1.90 5.07 0.77
N GLU A 50 2.53 4.23 -0.05
CA GLU A 50 1.97 3.00 -0.60
C GLU A 50 2.62 1.81 0.11
N MET A 51 1.88 1.13 0.98
CA MET A 51 2.41 0.08 1.85
C MET A 51 2.24 -1.32 1.29
N HIS A 52 1.75 -1.43 0.05
CA HIS A 52 1.76 -2.66 -0.73
C HIS A 52 2.05 -2.36 -2.21
N ALA A 53 3.30 -1.95 -2.47
CA ALA A 53 3.77 -1.64 -3.81
C ALA A 53 4.45 -2.86 -4.45
N HIS A 54 4.34 -2.97 -5.78
CA HIS A 54 5.17 -3.85 -6.57
C HIS A 54 6.13 -3.03 -7.43
N VAL A 55 7.43 -3.17 -7.17
CA VAL A 55 8.48 -2.70 -8.07
C VAL A 55 8.91 -3.90 -8.91
N PRO A 56 9.05 -3.77 -10.25
CA PRO A 56 9.38 -4.91 -11.11
C PRO A 56 10.57 -5.73 -10.58
N PRO A 57 10.41 -7.05 -10.36
CA PRO A 57 11.47 -7.90 -9.84
C PRO A 57 12.37 -8.41 -11.00
N VAL A 58 13.05 -7.48 -11.67
CA VAL A 58 13.88 -7.71 -12.86
C VAL A 58 15.29 -7.13 -12.66
N ASP A 59 16.24 -7.48 -13.53
CA ASP A 59 17.61 -6.96 -13.45
C ASP A 59 17.75 -5.55 -14.02
N ASP A 60 16.89 -5.17 -14.96
CA ASP A 60 16.87 -3.84 -15.56
C ASP A 60 16.23 -2.81 -14.61
N LEU A 61 16.91 -1.68 -14.41
CA LEU A 61 16.42 -0.59 -13.56
C LEU A 61 15.39 0.31 -14.27
N GLU A 62 15.32 0.32 -15.59
CA GLU A 62 14.44 1.25 -16.32
C GLU A 62 12.95 1.01 -16.02
N PRO A 63 12.40 -0.22 -16.07
CA PRO A 63 11.02 -0.46 -15.67
C PRO A 63 10.75 -0.08 -14.20
N MET A 64 11.76 -0.23 -13.33
CA MET A 64 11.64 0.17 -11.93
C MET A 64 11.51 1.69 -11.78
N LYS A 65 12.32 2.47 -12.54
CA LYS A 65 12.27 3.95 -12.53
C LYS A 65 10.91 4.47 -13.00
N GLU A 66 10.28 3.82 -13.97
CA GLU A 66 8.94 4.18 -14.45
C GLU A 66 7.89 4.02 -13.37
N VAL A 67 7.91 2.90 -12.66
CA VAL A 67 7.01 2.65 -11.52
C VAL A 67 7.25 3.68 -10.40
N LEU A 68 8.51 3.99 -10.10
CA LEU A 68 8.86 5.02 -9.10
C LEU A 68 8.37 6.41 -9.51
N LEU A 69 8.49 6.75 -10.80
CA LEU A 69 7.96 8.01 -11.35
C LEU A 69 6.44 8.10 -11.17
N LEU A 70 5.71 7.03 -11.51
CA LEU A 70 4.25 6.99 -11.36
C LEU A 70 3.83 7.18 -9.90
N PHE A 71 4.51 6.55 -8.94
CA PHE A 71 4.26 6.79 -7.52
C PHE A 71 4.54 8.24 -7.14
N ALA A 72 5.70 8.77 -7.49
CA ALA A 72 6.09 10.14 -7.15
C ALA A 72 5.15 11.19 -7.78
N ALA A 73 4.74 11.00 -9.04
CA ALA A 73 3.81 11.88 -9.75
C ALA A 73 2.43 11.96 -9.09
N ASN A 74 2.04 10.89 -8.37
CA ASN A 74 0.78 10.80 -7.62
C ASN A 74 0.92 11.13 -6.12
N GLY A 75 1.99 11.83 -5.72
CA GLY A 75 2.16 12.30 -4.35
C GLY A 75 2.59 11.23 -3.35
N VAL A 76 2.98 10.05 -3.83
CA VAL A 76 3.52 8.99 -2.98
C VAL A 76 5.01 9.25 -2.75
N THR A 77 5.38 9.43 -1.49
CA THR A 77 6.76 9.76 -1.06
C THR A 77 7.46 8.63 -0.32
N THR A 78 6.71 7.58 0.03
CA THR A 78 7.23 6.35 0.65
C THR A 78 6.52 5.14 0.02
N ILE A 79 7.27 4.11 -0.33
CA ILE A 79 6.71 2.83 -0.80
C ILE A 79 7.31 1.65 -0.01
N ARG A 80 6.49 0.62 0.20
CA ARG A 80 6.91 -0.68 0.72
C ARG A 80 6.75 -1.73 -0.38
N GLY A 81 7.87 -2.21 -0.91
CA GLY A 81 7.90 -3.22 -1.98
C GLY A 81 7.63 -4.62 -1.44
N MET A 82 6.51 -5.22 -1.89
CA MET A 82 6.00 -6.49 -1.38
C MET A 82 6.35 -7.71 -2.24
N LEU A 83 7.21 -7.53 -3.25
CA LEU A 83 7.84 -8.61 -4.01
C LEU A 83 9.28 -8.20 -4.32
N GLY A 84 10.22 -8.69 -3.52
CA GLY A 84 11.60 -8.25 -3.57
C GLY A 84 12.44 -8.97 -4.63
N HIS A 85 13.51 -8.28 -5.04
CA HIS A 85 14.53 -8.77 -5.97
C HIS A 85 15.92 -8.30 -5.49
N PRO A 86 17.03 -8.99 -5.79
CA PRO A 86 18.37 -8.55 -5.40
C PRO A 86 18.70 -7.12 -5.85
N ARG A 87 18.28 -6.72 -7.03
CA ARG A 87 18.46 -5.35 -7.57
C ARG A 87 17.72 -4.27 -6.77
N HIS A 88 16.71 -4.62 -5.97
CA HIS A 88 15.99 -3.65 -5.14
C HIS A 88 16.86 -3.05 -4.04
N LEU A 89 17.89 -3.75 -3.56
CA LEU A 89 18.85 -3.19 -2.60
C LEU A 89 19.70 -2.09 -3.23
N GLU A 90 20.17 -2.30 -4.47
CA GLU A 90 20.87 -1.26 -5.24
C GLU A 90 19.94 -0.08 -5.56
N LEU A 91 18.73 -0.37 -6.04
CA LEU A 91 17.71 0.65 -6.31
C LEU A 91 17.46 1.53 -5.08
N ARG A 92 17.28 0.91 -3.90
CA ARG A 92 17.10 1.64 -2.63
C ARG A 92 18.28 2.55 -2.33
N SER A 93 19.50 2.08 -2.50
CA SER A 93 20.72 2.88 -2.31
C SER A 93 20.78 4.08 -3.25
N LYS A 94 20.48 3.87 -4.54
CA LYS A 94 20.44 4.93 -5.55
C LYS A 94 19.35 5.98 -5.32
N ILE A 95 18.19 5.56 -4.79
CA ILE A 95 17.12 6.50 -4.34
C ILE A 95 17.59 7.31 -3.13
N GLN A 96 18.25 6.67 -2.17
CA GLN A 96 18.77 7.34 -0.97
C GLN A 96 19.86 8.37 -1.28
N SER A 97 20.75 8.07 -2.23
CA SER A 97 21.79 8.99 -2.70
C SER A 97 21.25 10.13 -3.58
N GLY A 98 20.01 10.01 -4.10
CA GLY A 98 19.43 10.94 -5.05
C GLY A 98 19.86 10.72 -6.51
N GLU A 99 20.54 9.63 -6.81
CA GLU A 99 20.91 9.23 -8.18
C GLU A 99 19.68 8.85 -9.00
N ILE A 100 18.71 8.18 -8.36
CA ILE A 100 17.43 7.84 -8.96
C ILE A 100 16.31 8.60 -8.24
N LEU A 101 15.45 9.24 -9.03
CA LEU A 101 14.22 9.85 -8.54
C LEU A 101 13.25 8.76 -8.08
N GLY A 102 12.73 8.88 -6.87
CA GLY A 102 11.68 7.98 -6.37
C GLY A 102 11.31 8.23 -4.92
N PRO A 103 10.20 7.65 -4.47
CA PRO A 103 9.82 7.60 -3.07
C PRO A 103 10.88 6.91 -2.20
N ARG A 104 10.87 7.16 -0.89
CA ARG A 104 11.59 6.32 0.09
C ARG A 104 11.19 4.86 -0.14
N PHE A 105 12.16 3.98 -0.27
CA PHE A 105 11.92 2.58 -0.62
C PHE A 105 12.27 1.66 0.55
N VAL A 106 11.24 1.00 1.11
CA VAL A 106 11.34 -0.12 2.05
C VAL A 106 11.09 -1.39 1.25
N THR A 107 11.96 -2.41 1.33
CA THR A 107 11.85 -3.58 0.45
C THR A 107 12.03 -4.89 1.17
N SER A 108 11.20 -5.88 0.82
CA SER A 108 11.44 -7.29 1.13
C SER A 108 12.50 -7.89 0.22
N GLY A 109 12.98 -9.09 0.57
CA GLY A 109 13.66 -9.97 -0.36
C GLY A 109 12.68 -10.78 -1.23
N PRO A 110 13.19 -11.74 -2.03
CA PRO A 110 12.36 -12.72 -2.72
C PRO A 110 11.41 -13.42 -1.75
N SER A 111 10.18 -13.66 -2.22
CA SER A 111 9.10 -14.12 -1.33
C SER A 111 9.24 -15.56 -0.86
N PHE A 112 8.72 -15.84 0.34
CA PHE A 112 8.54 -17.17 0.90
C PHE A 112 7.19 -17.72 0.44
N ASN A 113 7.21 -18.80 -0.34
CA ASN A 113 6.02 -19.45 -0.87
C ASN A 113 6.23 -20.96 -0.99
N GLY A 114 5.22 -21.69 -1.43
CA GLY A 114 5.28 -23.15 -1.55
C GLY A 114 6.42 -23.67 -2.44
N ASN A 115 6.84 -22.90 -3.45
CA ASN A 115 7.91 -23.28 -4.38
C ASN A 115 9.30 -22.84 -3.89
N SER A 116 9.41 -21.67 -3.27
CA SER A 116 10.70 -21.11 -2.83
C SER A 116 11.20 -21.74 -1.52
N VAL A 117 10.31 -22.38 -0.76
CA VAL A 117 10.63 -23.02 0.53
C VAL A 117 10.38 -24.53 0.45
N PRO A 118 11.35 -25.32 -0.04
CA PRO A 118 11.18 -26.77 -0.19
C PRO A 118 11.15 -27.52 1.16
N SER A 119 11.85 -27.03 2.18
CA SER A 119 11.89 -27.62 3.54
C SER A 119 11.92 -26.55 4.64
N GLU A 120 11.76 -26.98 5.89
CA GLU A 120 11.87 -26.11 7.08
C GLU A 120 13.27 -25.49 7.19
N GLU A 121 14.31 -26.28 6.97
CA GLU A 121 15.71 -25.84 7.01
C GLU A 121 16.01 -24.82 5.91
N ALA A 122 15.51 -25.05 4.69
CA ALA A 122 15.66 -24.12 3.57
C ALA A 122 14.97 -22.80 3.87
N GLY A 123 13.77 -22.83 4.46
CA GLY A 123 13.06 -21.64 4.90
C GLY A 123 13.82 -20.85 5.96
N ALA A 124 14.33 -21.53 6.97
CA ALA A 124 15.15 -20.92 8.03
C ALA A 124 16.44 -20.27 7.47
N GLU A 125 17.12 -20.97 6.55
CA GLU A 125 18.33 -20.44 5.92
C GLU A 125 18.04 -19.23 5.03
N MET A 126 16.96 -19.27 4.25
CA MET A 126 16.53 -18.12 3.44
C MET A 126 16.22 -16.88 4.30
N VAL A 127 15.66 -17.05 5.51
CA VAL A 127 15.47 -15.97 6.48
C VAL A 127 16.80 -15.34 6.88
N ARG A 128 17.80 -16.16 7.27
CA ARG A 128 19.13 -15.67 7.68
C ARG A 128 19.82 -14.95 6.54
N GLN A 129 19.73 -15.47 5.31
CA GLN A 129 20.32 -14.86 4.12
C GLN A 129 19.68 -13.49 3.81
N GLN A 130 18.35 -13.38 3.85
CA GLN A 130 17.68 -12.12 3.61
C GLN A 130 17.99 -11.09 4.70
N ARG A 131 18.06 -11.50 5.97
CA ARG A 131 18.50 -10.62 7.06
C ARG A 131 19.92 -10.12 6.85
N LYS A 132 20.86 -11.01 6.50
CA LYS A 132 22.26 -10.68 6.21
C LYS A 132 22.41 -9.76 5.00
N ALA A 133 21.60 -9.94 3.96
CA ALA A 133 21.60 -9.10 2.77
C ALA A 133 21.08 -7.67 3.04
N GLY A 134 20.38 -7.45 4.16
CA GLY A 134 19.91 -6.13 4.56
C GLY A 134 18.52 -5.76 4.03
N TYR A 135 17.69 -6.74 3.71
CA TYR A 135 16.27 -6.49 3.46
C TYR A 135 15.55 -6.02 4.73
N ASP A 136 14.51 -5.21 4.56
CA ASP A 136 13.83 -4.57 5.68
C ASP A 136 12.85 -5.51 6.38
N PHE A 137 12.26 -6.45 5.64
CA PHE A 137 11.30 -7.44 6.13
C PHE A 137 11.21 -8.65 5.17
N LEU A 138 10.50 -9.70 5.59
CA LEU A 138 10.24 -10.89 4.77
C LEU A 138 8.82 -10.83 4.18
N LYS A 139 8.66 -11.15 2.89
CA LYS A 139 7.35 -11.27 2.24
C LYS A 139 6.89 -12.73 2.24
N ILE A 140 5.71 -12.97 2.79
CA ILE A 140 5.04 -14.26 2.75
C ILE A 140 4.03 -14.26 1.61
N HIS A 141 4.03 -15.34 0.83
CA HIS A 141 3.04 -15.66 -0.20
C HIS A 141 2.35 -17.00 0.09
N PRO A 142 1.25 -17.34 -0.62
CA PRO A 142 0.55 -18.62 -0.45
C PRO A 142 1.42 -19.87 -0.68
N GLY A 143 0.94 -21.01 -0.19
CA GLY A 143 1.52 -22.32 -0.43
C GLY A 143 2.54 -22.81 0.62
N LEU A 144 2.82 -22.03 1.66
CA LEU A 144 3.60 -22.53 2.80
C LEU A 144 2.75 -23.47 3.66
N THR A 145 3.33 -24.62 4.07
CA THR A 145 2.74 -25.46 5.12
C THR A 145 2.96 -24.82 6.49
N LYS A 146 2.15 -25.20 7.48
CA LYS A 146 2.26 -24.70 8.86
C LYS A 146 3.63 -24.99 9.49
N GLU A 147 4.27 -26.14 9.15
CA GLU A 147 5.59 -26.52 9.66
C GLU A 147 6.67 -25.59 9.09
N LYS A 148 6.70 -25.43 7.76
CA LYS A 148 7.66 -24.55 7.07
C LYS A 148 7.51 -23.11 7.55
N PHE A 149 6.26 -22.63 7.69
CA PHE A 149 5.98 -21.30 8.23
C PHE A 149 6.47 -21.17 9.68
N ALA A 150 6.24 -22.17 10.54
CA ALA A 150 6.68 -22.13 11.94
C ALA A 150 8.19 -22.04 12.06
N ALA A 151 8.95 -22.84 11.28
CA ALA A 151 10.40 -22.80 11.25
C ALA A 151 10.93 -21.43 10.79
N MET A 152 10.33 -20.88 9.72
CA MET A 152 10.65 -19.56 9.21
C MET A 152 10.34 -18.45 10.25
N ALA A 153 9.16 -18.44 10.87
CA ALA A 153 8.74 -17.43 11.84
C ALA A 153 9.62 -17.47 13.10
N LYS A 154 10.00 -18.69 13.57
CA LYS A 154 10.95 -18.87 14.68
C LYS A 154 12.30 -18.23 14.34
N THR A 155 12.86 -18.55 13.17
CA THR A 155 14.15 -18.02 12.73
C THR A 155 14.09 -16.49 12.52
N ALA A 156 12.99 -15.97 11.97
CA ALA A 156 12.79 -14.53 11.81
C ALA A 156 12.85 -13.78 13.14
N LYS A 157 12.24 -14.35 14.19
CA LYS A 157 12.32 -13.82 15.56
C LYS A 157 13.75 -13.89 16.11
N GLU A 158 14.46 -14.98 15.91
CA GLU A 158 15.85 -15.18 16.38
C GLU A 158 16.80 -14.13 15.77
N VAL A 159 16.66 -13.83 14.45
CA VAL A 159 17.54 -12.89 13.75
C VAL A 159 17.03 -11.47 13.75
N GLY A 160 15.86 -11.20 14.32
CA GLY A 160 15.28 -9.87 14.44
C GLY A 160 14.86 -9.25 13.11
N ILE A 161 14.15 -10.01 12.25
CA ILE A 161 13.54 -9.50 11.03
C ILE A 161 12.04 -9.77 11.06
N SER A 162 11.21 -8.75 10.73
CA SER A 162 9.76 -8.90 10.66
C SER A 162 9.33 -9.60 9.38
N PHE A 163 8.10 -10.11 9.36
CA PHE A 163 7.47 -10.68 8.17
C PHE A 163 6.04 -10.18 8.00
N ALA A 164 5.60 -10.15 6.74
CA ALA A 164 4.34 -9.54 6.33
C ALA A 164 3.82 -10.18 5.04
N GLY A 165 2.58 -9.93 4.70
CA GLY A 165 1.98 -10.33 3.43
C GLY A 165 0.77 -11.23 3.57
N HIS A 166 0.71 -12.27 2.75
CA HIS A 166 -0.39 -13.23 2.76
C HIS A 166 -0.38 -14.13 3.99
N VAL A 167 -1.55 -14.62 4.38
CA VAL A 167 -1.70 -15.72 5.32
C VAL A 167 -1.93 -17.00 4.53
N PRO A 168 -0.94 -17.91 4.43
CA PRO A 168 -1.12 -19.17 3.72
C PRO A 168 -2.29 -19.98 4.30
N PHE A 169 -3.08 -20.60 3.44
CA PHE A 169 -4.29 -21.32 3.85
C PHE A 169 -4.03 -22.36 4.95
N ASP A 170 -2.97 -23.16 4.81
CA ASP A 170 -2.61 -24.17 5.82
C ASP A 170 -2.15 -23.57 7.16
N VAL A 171 -1.63 -22.36 7.14
CA VAL A 171 -1.25 -21.61 8.36
C VAL A 171 -2.48 -21.11 9.09
N GLY A 172 -3.37 -20.43 8.37
CA GLY A 172 -4.55 -19.79 8.91
C GLY A 172 -4.25 -18.56 9.79
N ILE A 173 -5.23 -17.67 9.91
CA ILE A 173 -5.02 -16.36 10.53
C ILE A 173 -4.63 -16.43 12.01
N TRP A 174 -5.16 -17.39 12.77
CA TRP A 174 -4.86 -17.49 14.20
C TRP A 174 -3.39 -17.81 14.47
N ARG A 175 -2.78 -18.74 13.70
CA ARG A 175 -1.33 -18.99 13.79
C ARG A 175 -0.51 -17.81 13.29
N ALA A 176 -0.96 -17.13 12.25
CA ALA A 176 -0.32 -15.90 11.76
C ALA A 176 -0.28 -14.81 12.85
N ILE A 177 -1.40 -14.61 13.57
CA ILE A 177 -1.51 -13.68 14.70
C ILE A 177 -0.56 -14.09 15.84
N ASP A 178 -0.55 -15.35 16.23
CA ASP A 178 0.29 -15.85 17.32
C ASP A 178 1.78 -15.78 16.96
N ALA A 179 2.14 -15.98 15.70
CA ALA A 179 3.50 -15.86 15.21
C ALA A 179 4.01 -14.39 15.17
N GLY A 180 3.12 -13.40 15.21
CA GLY A 180 3.47 -11.98 15.26
C GLY A 180 3.78 -11.38 13.88
N TYR A 181 2.90 -11.57 12.90
CA TYR A 181 2.95 -10.82 11.65
C TYR A 181 3.06 -9.30 11.92
N ALA A 182 3.88 -8.61 11.15
CA ALA A 182 3.90 -7.15 11.20
C ALA A 182 2.67 -6.55 10.51
N THR A 183 2.34 -7.06 9.31
CA THR A 183 1.06 -6.77 8.63
C THR A 183 0.47 -8.03 8.02
N ILE A 184 -0.85 -8.13 8.05
CA ILE A 184 -1.62 -9.03 7.18
C ILE A 184 -2.17 -8.16 6.05
N ASP A 185 -1.85 -8.55 4.82
CA ASP A 185 -2.25 -7.80 3.65
C ASP A 185 -3.49 -8.45 2.99
N HIS A 186 -4.24 -7.71 2.18
CA HIS A 186 -5.44 -8.16 1.46
C HIS A 186 -6.62 -8.59 2.34
N LEU A 187 -6.58 -8.39 3.66
CA LEU A 187 -7.48 -9.02 4.65
C LEU A 187 -7.47 -10.56 4.55
N ASP A 188 -6.30 -11.11 4.22
CA ASP A 188 -6.13 -12.54 4.02
C ASP A 188 -6.38 -13.32 5.32
N GLY A 189 -7.13 -14.42 5.25
CA GLY A 189 -7.56 -15.20 6.42
C GLY A 189 -8.71 -14.59 7.23
N PHE A 190 -9.12 -13.34 6.97
CA PHE A 190 -10.21 -12.70 7.74
C PHE A 190 -11.53 -13.41 7.52
N VAL A 191 -11.96 -13.57 6.27
CA VAL A 191 -13.25 -14.22 5.95
C VAL A 191 -13.24 -15.66 6.39
N GLU A 192 -12.16 -16.39 6.16
CA GLU A 192 -11.97 -17.77 6.63
C GLU A 192 -12.18 -17.88 8.15
N SER A 193 -11.67 -16.93 8.94
CA SER A 193 -11.83 -16.94 10.40
C SER A 193 -13.27 -16.76 10.86
N LEU A 194 -14.12 -16.21 10.00
CA LEU A 194 -15.54 -15.99 10.27
C LEU A 194 -16.42 -17.17 9.83
N VAL A 195 -15.90 -18.08 9.00
CA VAL A 195 -16.68 -19.21 8.49
C VAL A 195 -16.58 -20.41 9.43
N PRO A 196 -17.70 -20.86 10.02
CA PRO A 196 -17.73 -22.10 10.79
C PRO A 196 -17.38 -23.29 9.92
N GLY A 197 -16.48 -24.16 10.39
CA GLY A 197 -16.09 -25.37 9.64
C GLY A 197 -15.19 -25.12 8.45
N VAL A 198 -14.54 -23.95 8.35
CA VAL A 198 -13.60 -23.62 7.26
C VAL A 198 -12.47 -24.63 7.12
N GLU A 199 -12.11 -25.30 8.22
CA GLU A 199 -11.10 -26.38 8.24
C GLU A 199 -11.49 -27.60 7.39
N ASN A 200 -12.76 -27.72 7.01
CA ASN A 200 -13.27 -28.79 6.12
C ASN A 200 -13.33 -28.34 4.65
N THR A 201 -12.83 -27.15 4.34
CA THR A 201 -12.76 -26.63 2.98
C THR A 201 -11.33 -26.69 2.42
N THR A 202 -11.18 -26.38 1.15
CA THR A 202 -9.88 -26.21 0.49
C THR A 202 -9.69 -24.80 0.00
N GLU A 203 -8.43 -24.36 -0.16
CA GLU A 203 -8.09 -23.05 -0.73
C GLU A 203 -8.78 -22.82 -2.08
N GLN A 204 -8.85 -23.87 -2.94
CA GLN A 204 -9.55 -23.80 -4.22
C GLN A 204 -11.07 -23.61 -4.09
N GLN A 205 -11.69 -24.19 -3.04
CA GLN A 205 -13.11 -23.99 -2.76
C GLN A 205 -13.39 -22.59 -2.27
N ASN A 206 -12.51 -22.03 -1.46
CA ASN A 206 -12.67 -20.71 -0.88
C ASN A 206 -12.44 -19.59 -1.91
N GLY A 207 -11.60 -19.84 -2.91
CA GLY A 207 -11.18 -18.84 -3.88
C GLY A 207 -10.21 -17.83 -3.29
N LEU A 208 -9.70 -16.95 -4.16
CA LEU A 208 -8.76 -15.91 -3.76
C LEU A 208 -9.37 -15.02 -2.68
N PHE A 209 -8.66 -14.85 -1.56
CA PHE A 209 -9.10 -14.12 -0.37
C PHE A 209 -10.48 -14.58 0.17
N ALA A 210 -10.80 -15.85 0.01
CA ALA A 210 -12.06 -16.47 0.43
C ALA A 210 -13.34 -15.87 -0.21
N MET A 211 -13.22 -15.34 -1.44
CA MET A 211 -14.33 -14.63 -2.09
C MET A 211 -15.55 -15.51 -2.40
N PHE A 212 -15.40 -16.84 -2.47
CA PHE A 212 -16.50 -17.75 -2.76
C PHE A 212 -17.23 -18.27 -1.51
N ILE A 213 -16.72 -18.00 -0.33
CA ILE A 213 -17.32 -18.42 0.94
C ILE A 213 -17.78 -17.25 1.82
N GLY A 214 -17.75 -16.02 1.29
CA GLY A 214 -18.15 -14.82 2.04
C GLY A 214 -19.57 -14.89 2.63
N ASP A 215 -20.50 -15.53 1.95
CA ASP A 215 -21.89 -15.72 2.43
C ASP A 215 -22.01 -16.67 3.64
N MET A 216 -20.97 -17.48 3.91
CA MET A 216 -20.93 -18.39 5.06
C MET A 216 -20.37 -17.71 6.32
N ALA A 217 -19.93 -16.47 6.22
CA ALA A 217 -19.28 -15.76 7.31
C ALA A 217 -20.25 -15.42 8.45
N ASP A 218 -19.94 -15.89 9.65
CA ASP A 218 -20.60 -15.52 10.89
C ASP A 218 -19.98 -14.22 11.43
N THR A 219 -20.65 -13.10 11.17
CA THR A 219 -20.16 -11.77 11.58
C THR A 219 -20.13 -11.55 13.08
N THR A 220 -20.74 -12.42 13.90
CA THR A 220 -20.64 -12.35 15.38
C THR A 220 -19.22 -12.68 15.87
N ARG A 221 -18.38 -13.27 15.03
CA ARG A 221 -16.96 -13.58 15.32
C ARG A 221 -16.01 -12.40 15.10
N ILE A 222 -16.45 -11.32 14.44
CA ILE A 222 -15.62 -10.14 14.17
C ILE A 222 -14.97 -9.56 15.43
N PRO A 223 -15.67 -9.36 16.57
CA PRO A 223 -15.05 -8.78 17.76
C PRO A 223 -13.86 -9.58 18.28
N LYS A 224 -13.91 -10.92 18.22
CA LYS A 224 -12.79 -11.79 18.63
C LYS A 224 -11.56 -11.57 17.74
N LEU A 225 -11.77 -11.48 16.42
CA LEU A 225 -10.68 -11.22 15.46
C LEU A 225 -10.07 -9.83 15.69
N MET A 226 -10.90 -8.79 15.83
CA MET A 226 -10.40 -7.42 16.06
C MET A 226 -9.60 -7.32 17.37
N THR A 227 -10.07 -7.97 18.43
CA THR A 227 -9.36 -8.02 19.71
C THR A 227 -7.98 -8.66 19.55
N ALA A 228 -7.90 -9.82 18.90
CA ALA A 228 -6.64 -10.53 18.69
C ALA A 228 -5.64 -9.71 17.88
N LEU A 229 -6.08 -9.08 16.79
CA LEU A 229 -5.23 -8.24 15.94
C LEU A 229 -4.71 -7.01 16.69
N ARG A 230 -5.58 -6.32 17.43
CA ARG A 230 -5.22 -5.14 18.22
C ARG A 230 -4.22 -5.50 19.32
N ASP A 231 -4.51 -6.54 20.11
CA ASP A 231 -3.72 -6.90 21.29
C ASP A 231 -2.31 -7.41 20.90
N LYS A 232 -2.16 -7.95 19.68
CA LYS A 232 -0.88 -8.35 19.10
C LYS A 232 -0.25 -7.25 18.24
N ASN A 233 -0.85 -6.06 18.14
CA ASN A 233 -0.39 -4.93 17.33
C ASN A 233 -0.11 -5.32 15.87
N ILE A 234 -0.99 -6.11 15.26
CA ILE A 234 -0.87 -6.53 13.85
C ILE A 234 -1.62 -5.54 12.97
N TRP A 235 -0.90 -4.92 12.05
CA TRP A 235 -1.46 -3.92 11.14
C TRP A 235 -2.07 -4.58 9.90
N GLN A 236 -2.95 -3.86 9.22
CA GLN A 236 -3.63 -4.35 8.03
C GLN A 236 -3.36 -3.46 6.83
N VAL A 237 -3.15 -4.07 5.66
CA VAL A 237 -3.13 -3.38 4.37
C VAL A 237 -4.25 -3.96 3.52
N PRO A 238 -5.45 -3.37 3.51
CA PRO A 238 -6.64 -3.98 2.93
C PRO A 238 -6.55 -4.26 1.44
N THR A 239 -5.85 -3.42 0.69
CA THR A 239 -5.85 -3.43 -0.79
C THR A 239 -7.26 -3.55 -1.37
N GLN A 240 -8.18 -2.75 -0.83
CA GLN A 240 -9.58 -2.81 -1.24
C GLN A 240 -9.75 -2.44 -2.70
N ALA A 241 -8.87 -1.57 -3.24
CA ALA A 241 -8.85 -1.24 -4.66
C ALA A 241 -8.69 -2.48 -5.54
N LEU A 242 -7.86 -3.45 -5.14
CA LEU A 242 -7.70 -4.71 -5.86
C LEU A 242 -9.01 -5.50 -5.89
N ALA A 243 -9.68 -5.65 -4.73
CA ALA A 243 -10.94 -6.37 -4.63
C ALA A 243 -12.06 -5.72 -5.45
N GLU A 244 -12.21 -4.40 -5.35
CA GLU A 244 -13.24 -3.62 -6.05
C GLU A 244 -13.04 -3.63 -7.58
N ARG A 245 -11.80 -3.58 -8.04
CA ARG A 245 -11.50 -3.47 -9.47
C ARG A 245 -11.42 -4.84 -10.15
N TRP A 246 -10.93 -5.84 -9.45
CA TRP A 246 -10.81 -7.19 -10.00
C TRP A 246 -12.07 -8.03 -9.77
N PHE A 247 -12.58 -8.12 -8.53
CA PHE A 247 -13.62 -9.09 -8.16
C PHE A 247 -15.04 -8.54 -8.34
N ALA A 248 -15.26 -7.26 -8.00
CA ALA A 248 -16.59 -6.70 -8.02
C ALA A 248 -17.19 -6.69 -9.45
N PRO A 249 -18.48 -7.02 -9.58
CA PRO A 249 -19.15 -7.05 -10.90
C PRO A 249 -19.48 -5.66 -11.46
N GLY A 250 -19.40 -4.59 -10.64
CA GLY A 250 -19.95 -3.27 -10.95
C GLY A 250 -19.34 -2.55 -12.15
N LYS A 251 -18.03 -2.71 -12.43
CA LYS A 251 -17.36 -2.21 -13.64
C LYS A 251 -16.89 -3.40 -14.47
N ASP A 252 -17.23 -3.42 -15.77
CA ASP A 252 -16.72 -4.43 -16.67
C ASP A 252 -15.22 -4.23 -16.96
N ALA A 253 -14.59 -5.26 -17.52
CA ALA A 253 -13.16 -5.26 -17.77
C ALA A 253 -12.73 -4.25 -18.85
N ASP A 254 -13.56 -4.04 -19.88
CA ASP A 254 -13.24 -3.13 -20.96
C ASP A 254 -13.40 -1.67 -20.51
N ALA A 255 -14.41 -1.37 -19.66
CA ALA A 255 -14.53 -0.05 -19.04
C ALA A 255 -13.32 0.29 -18.16
N LEU A 256 -12.83 -0.66 -17.36
CA LEU A 256 -11.62 -0.48 -16.54
C LEU A 256 -10.37 -0.29 -17.42
N ALA A 257 -10.24 -1.05 -18.51
CA ALA A 257 -9.11 -0.93 -19.44
C ALA A 257 -9.05 0.42 -20.18
N ASN A 258 -10.18 1.14 -20.25
CA ASN A 258 -10.28 2.46 -20.87
C ASN A 258 -10.20 3.62 -19.86
N GLU A 259 -9.92 3.37 -18.57
CA GLU A 259 -9.71 4.44 -17.61
C GLU A 259 -8.43 5.24 -17.95
N PRO A 260 -8.41 6.56 -17.69
CA PRO A 260 -7.35 7.46 -18.17
C PRO A 260 -5.94 7.07 -17.79
N GLU A 261 -5.75 6.43 -16.64
CA GLU A 261 -4.44 6.02 -16.15
C GLU A 261 -3.87 4.77 -16.84
N MET A 262 -4.69 4.00 -17.56
CA MET A 262 -4.23 2.79 -18.26
C MET A 262 -3.21 3.08 -19.35
N LYS A 263 -3.21 4.29 -19.89
CA LYS A 263 -2.23 4.75 -20.90
C LYS A 263 -0.77 4.79 -20.40
N TYR A 264 -0.55 4.68 -19.08
CA TYR A 264 0.78 4.61 -18.49
C TYR A 264 1.27 3.18 -18.26
N MET A 265 0.51 2.20 -18.74
CA MET A 265 0.87 0.78 -18.67
C MET A 265 1.00 0.23 -20.08
N ASP A 266 1.93 -0.70 -20.27
CA ASP A 266 2.06 -1.35 -21.58
C ASP A 266 0.78 -2.12 -21.97
N ARG A 267 0.50 -2.15 -23.27
CA ARG A 267 -0.72 -2.73 -23.82
C ARG A 267 -0.91 -4.20 -23.46
N LYS A 268 0.19 -4.96 -23.36
CA LYS A 268 0.14 -6.38 -22.99
C LYS A 268 -0.33 -6.55 -21.54
N THR A 269 0.17 -5.72 -20.63
CA THR A 269 -0.27 -5.70 -19.24
C THR A 269 -1.76 -5.39 -19.13
N VAL A 270 -2.25 -4.33 -19.78
CA VAL A 270 -3.68 -3.97 -19.74
C VAL A 270 -4.54 -5.08 -20.35
N THR A 271 -4.11 -5.70 -21.47
CA THR A 271 -4.79 -6.85 -22.08
C THR A 271 -4.84 -8.05 -21.12
N ASN A 272 -3.73 -8.33 -20.42
CA ASN A 272 -3.70 -9.42 -19.44
C ASN A 272 -4.65 -9.17 -18.28
N TRP A 273 -4.71 -7.94 -17.76
CA TRP A 273 -5.66 -7.58 -16.69
C TRP A 273 -7.11 -7.72 -17.14
N THR A 274 -7.40 -7.27 -18.38
CA THR A 274 -8.73 -7.42 -18.99
C THR A 274 -9.14 -8.88 -19.07
N ASN A 275 -8.25 -9.74 -19.58
CA ASN A 275 -8.50 -11.17 -19.66
C ASN A 275 -8.63 -11.83 -18.30
N THR A 276 -7.82 -11.43 -17.32
CA THR A 276 -7.88 -11.94 -15.94
C THR A 276 -9.25 -11.68 -15.33
N LYS A 277 -9.77 -10.45 -15.42
CA LYS A 277 -11.13 -10.15 -14.93
C LYS A 277 -12.21 -10.90 -15.72
N LYS A 278 -12.13 -10.90 -17.05
CA LYS A 278 -13.10 -11.64 -17.91
C LYS A 278 -13.13 -13.14 -17.58
N ASN A 279 -11.97 -13.74 -17.31
CA ASN A 279 -11.88 -15.16 -16.93
C ASN A 279 -12.48 -15.41 -15.55
N LEU A 280 -12.27 -14.51 -14.58
CA LEU A 280 -12.91 -14.61 -13.28
C LEU A 280 -14.44 -14.57 -13.40
N LEU A 281 -14.99 -13.62 -14.17
CA LEU A 281 -16.43 -13.47 -14.37
C LEU A 281 -17.08 -14.70 -15.06
N LYS A 282 -16.29 -15.48 -15.81
CA LYS A 282 -16.73 -16.74 -16.44
C LYS A 282 -16.55 -17.97 -15.55
N ASN A 283 -15.96 -17.83 -14.38
CA ASN A 283 -15.75 -18.95 -13.46
C ASN A 283 -17.12 -19.50 -13.01
N ALA A 284 -17.29 -20.82 -13.05
CA ALA A 284 -18.56 -21.46 -12.66
C ALA A 284 -19.00 -21.19 -11.21
N LYS A 285 -18.05 -20.84 -10.34
CA LYS A 285 -18.32 -20.46 -8.93
C LYS A 285 -18.63 -18.96 -8.77
N TYR A 286 -18.44 -18.15 -9.81
CA TYR A 286 -18.67 -16.72 -9.71
C TYR A 286 -20.17 -16.41 -9.71
N ASN A 287 -20.63 -15.80 -8.61
CA ASN A 287 -21.98 -15.28 -8.48
C ASN A 287 -21.90 -13.80 -8.15
N ALA A 288 -22.41 -12.94 -9.03
CA ALA A 288 -22.29 -11.49 -8.90
C ALA A 288 -22.90 -10.95 -7.60
N GLU A 289 -24.03 -11.49 -7.14
CA GLU A 289 -24.69 -11.06 -5.91
C GLU A 289 -23.87 -11.48 -4.68
N ALA A 290 -23.37 -12.73 -4.65
CA ALA A 290 -22.51 -13.22 -3.59
C ALA A 290 -21.22 -12.42 -3.49
N ILE A 291 -20.60 -12.08 -4.64
CA ILE A 291 -19.41 -11.24 -4.69
C ILE A 291 -19.70 -9.81 -4.20
N ASN A 292 -20.86 -9.24 -4.55
CA ASN A 292 -21.23 -7.93 -3.98
C ASN A 292 -21.37 -7.98 -2.45
N ARG A 293 -21.99 -9.02 -1.89
CA ARG A 293 -22.04 -9.20 -0.43
C ARG A 293 -20.66 -9.40 0.18
N TYR A 294 -19.78 -10.14 -0.48
CA TYR A 294 -18.39 -10.28 -0.05
C TYR A 294 -17.64 -8.93 -0.04
N ILE A 295 -17.80 -8.09 -1.07
CA ILE A 295 -17.21 -6.74 -1.09
C ILE A 295 -17.75 -5.89 0.08
N LEU A 296 -19.04 -5.95 0.37
CA LEU A 296 -19.62 -5.27 1.52
C LEU A 296 -19.08 -5.80 2.86
N LEU A 297 -18.88 -7.13 2.97
CA LEU A 297 -18.24 -7.74 4.14
C LEU A 297 -16.82 -7.23 4.33
N ARG A 298 -16.01 -7.13 3.26
CA ARG A 298 -14.65 -6.55 3.32
C ARG A 298 -14.68 -5.10 3.80
N ARG A 299 -15.58 -4.27 3.25
CA ARG A 299 -15.78 -2.88 3.71
C ARG A 299 -16.14 -2.82 5.19
N LYS A 300 -17.05 -3.70 5.66
CA LYS A 300 -17.36 -3.83 7.10
C LYS A 300 -16.12 -4.19 7.91
N LEU A 301 -15.31 -5.13 7.47
CA LEU A 301 -14.07 -5.53 8.17
C LEU A 301 -13.06 -4.37 8.26
N ILE A 302 -12.89 -3.57 7.21
CA ILE A 302 -12.07 -2.36 7.22
C ILE A 302 -12.62 -1.35 8.25
N TYR A 303 -13.92 -1.09 8.26
CA TYR A 303 -14.57 -0.22 9.24
C TYR A 303 -14.35 -0.72 10.68
N GLU A 304 -14.52 -2.02 10.92
CA GLU A 304 -14.33 -2.62 12.24
C GLU A 304 -12.85 -2.57 12.69
N CYS A 305 -11.89 -2.71 11.77
CA CYS A 305 -10.47 -2.46 12.09
C CYS A 305 -10.27 -1.05 12.63
N ASN A 306 -10.75 -0.03 11.90
CA ASN A 306 -10.62 1.38 12.33
C ASN A 306 -11.33 1.64 13.66
N LYS A 307 -12.56 1.16 13.83
CA LYS A 307 -13.39 1.33 15.02
C LYS A 307 -12.77 0.70 16.27
N ASN A 308 -12.09 -0.43 16.12
CA ASN A 308 -11.48 -1.19 17.22
C ASN A 308 -9.99 -0.87 17.41
N ASN A 309 -9.47 0.19 16.79
CA ASN A 309 -8.06 0.59 16.85
C ASN A 309 -7.07 -0.51 16.37
N VAL A 310 -7.49 -1.36 15.46
CA VAL A 310 -6.57 -2.19 14.67
C VAL A 310 -5.89 -1.30 13.64
N GLY A 311 -4.56 -1.32 13.59
CA GLY A 311 -3.80 -0.44 12.70
C GLY A 311 -4.12 -0.69 11.22
N LEU A 312 -4.38 0.39 10.47
CA LEU A 312 -4.60 0.36 9.03
C LEU A 312 -3.50 1.14 8.31
N LEU A 313 -3.01 0.60 7.20
CA LEU A 313 -2.03 1.20 6.30
C LEU A 313 -2.60 1.28 4.89
N LEU A 314 -2.36 2.38 4.21
CA LEU A 314 -2.73 2.58 2.82
C LEU A 314 -1.87 1.70 1.91
N GLY A 315 -2.48 0.90 1.07
CA GLY A 315 -1.82 0.08 0.08
C GLY A 315 -2.81 -0.43 -0.94
N SER A 316 -2.48 -0.31 -2.22
CA SER A 316 -3.38 -0.58 -3.34
C SER A 316 -3.02 -1.82 -4.16
N ASP A 317 -1.82 -2.38 -3.92
CA ASP A 317 -1.27 -3.49 -4.68
C ASP A 317 -0.96 -3.14 -6.15
N GLY A 318 -0.48 -1.92 -6.38
CA GLY A 318 -0.08 -1.49 -7.73
C GLY A 318 1.39 -1.82 -8.07
N PRO A 319 1.68 -2.27 -9.32
CA PRO A 319 0.76 -2.66 -10.38
C PRO A 319 0.18 -4.07 -10.21
N GLN A 320 -1.13 -4.15 -10.17
CA GLN A 320 -1.93 -5.37 -10.20
C GLN A 320 -3.21 -5.09 -10.98
N VAL A 321 -4.07 -6.05 -11.16
CA VAL A 321 -5.25 -5.99 -12.05
C VAL A 321 -5.96 -4.63 -11.99
N PHE A 322 -5.74 -3.81 -13.01
CA PHE A 322 -6.19 -2.41 -13.17
C PHE A 322 -5.73 -1.40 -12.12
N ASN A 323 -4.80 -1.74 -11.25
CA ASN A 323 -4.20 -0.84 -10.28
C ASN A 323 -2.89 -0.27 -10.82
N VAL A 324 -2.95 0.88 -11.49
CA VAL A 324 -1.77 1.59 -11.99
C VAL A 324 -1.02 2.23 -10.82
N PRO A 325 0.32 2.06 -10.72
CA PRO A 325 1.11 2.61 -9.61
C PRO A 325 0.83 4.10 -9.36
N GLY A 326 0.65 4.46 -8.12
CA GLY A 326 0.34 5.83 -7.70
C GLY A 326 -1.13 6.21 -7.90
N PHE A 327 -1.73 6.00 -9.07
CA PHE A 327 -3.14 6.28 -9.31
C PHE A 327 -4.05 5.42 -8.44
N SER A 328 -3.71 4.15 -8.27
CA SER A 328 -4.45 3.21 -7.43
C SER A 328 -4.48 3.59 -5.94
N VAL A 329 -3.52 4.35 -5.45
CA VAL A 329 -3.51 4.88 -4.08
C VAL A 329 -4.73 5.78 -3.83
N HIS A 330 -5.10 6.58 -4.81
CA HIS A 330 -6.29 7.45 -4.72
C HIS A 330 -7.59 6.65 -4.82
N HIS A 331 -7.59 5.54 -5.55
CA HIS A 331 -8.72 4.60 -5.55
C HIS A 331 -8.86 3.93 -4.18
N GLU A 332 -7.76 3.47 -3.60
CA GLU A 332 -7.76 2.88 -2.25
C GLU A 332 -8.30 3.86 -1.21
N LEU A 333 -7.82 5.12 -1.20
CA LEU A 333 -8.35 6.16 -0.30
C LEU A 333 -9.87 6.34 -0.47
N LYS A 334 -10.38 6.32 -1.70
CA LYS A 334 -11.82 6.41 -1.98
C LYS A 334 -12.55 5.18 -1.42
N TYR A 335 -12.04 3.98 -1.63
CA TYR A 335 -12.68 2.75 -1.14
C TYR A 335 -12.60 2.63 0.39
N LEU A 336 -11.57 3.17 1.03
CA LEU A 336 -11.54 3.28 2.50
C LEU A 336 -12.66 4.22 3.01
N THR A 337 -12.93 5.31 2.30
CA THR A 337 -14.08 6.17 2.66
C THR A 337 -15.42 5.50 2.36
N ASP A 338 -15.52 4.71 1.29
CA ASP A 338 -16.72 3.91 0.99
C ASP A 338 -16.95 2.78 2.02
N ALA A 339 -15.89 2.35 2.69
CA ALA A 339 -15.96 1.44 3.82
C ALA A 339 -16.40 2.13 5.14
N GLY A 340 -16.59 3.45 5.14
CA GLY A 340 -17.09 4.22 6.30
C GLY A 340 -16.03 4.99 7.08
N LEU A 341 -14.78 5.05 6.61
CA LEU A 341 -13.77 5.93 7.21
C LEU A 341 -14.03 7.38 6.80
N THR A 342 -13.81 8.34 7.71
CA THR A 342 -13.78 9.74 7.33
C THR A 342 -12.58 10.02 6.42
N PRO A 343 -12.58 11.09 5.59
CA PRO A 343 -11.40 11.46 4.81
C PRO A 343 -10.13 11.59 5.65
N TYR A 344 -10.24 12.15 6.85
CA TYR A 344 -9.12 12.24 7.79
C TYR A 344 -8.60 10.86 8.22
N GLN A 345 -9.49 9.94 8.58
CA GLN A 345 -9.11 8.58 8.96
C GLN A 345 -8.43 7.83 7.80
N ALA A 346 -8.96 7.97 6.58
CA ALA A 346 -8.36 7.41 5.38
C ALA A 346 -6.96 8.00 5.11
N LEU A 347 -6.79 9.31 5.17
CA LEU A 347 -5.48 9.97 4.98
C LEU A 347 -4.46 9.53 6.03
N ARG A 348 -4.87 9.29 7.27
CA ARG A 348 -3.97 8.79 8.30
C ARG A 348 -3.33 7.45 7.95
N THR A 349 -4.05 6.57 7.23
CA THR A 349 -3.53 5.26 6.84
C THR A 349 -2.30 5.35 5.95
N GLY A 350 -2.21 6.39 5.11
CA GLY A 350 -1.08 6.67 4.21
C GLY A 350 -0.09 7.71 4.73
N THR A 351 -0.26 8.20 5.96
CA THR A 351 0.58 9.26 6.54
C THR A 351 1.09 8.88 7.94
N VAL A 352 0.51 9.42 9.00
CA VAL A 352 1.02 9.22 10.37
C VAL A 352 0.99 7.77 10.85
N ASN A 353 0.07 6.95 10.36
CA ASN A 353 0.06 5.53 10.68
C ASN A 353 1.30 4.83 10.14
N VAL A 354 1.76 5.21 8.95
CA VAL A 354 3.00 4.67 8.35
C VAL A 354 4.21 5.06 9.19
N GLY A 355 4.27 6.32 9.65
CA GLY A 355 5.31 6.76 10.58
C GLY A 355 5.35 5.94 11.87
N LYS A 356 4.18 5.64 12.44
CA LYS A 356 4.05 4.77 13.62
C LYS A 356 4.49 3.34 13.33
N PHE A 357 4.00 2.76 12.23
CA PHE A 357 4.33 1.40 11.84
C PHE A 357 5.83 1.20 11.59
N LEU A 358 6.48 2.13 10.87
CA LEU A 358 7.90 2.09 10.56
C LEU A 358 8.79 2.61 11.70
N ASN A 359 8.20 3.00 12.83
CA ASN A 359 8.90 3.66 13.94
C ASN A 359 9.77 4.85 13.45
N ASN A 360 9.22 5.62 12.52
CA ASN A 360 9.88 6.78 11.92
C ASN A 360 8.99 8.03 12.01
N PRO A 361 9.20 8.91 13.00
CA PRO A 361 8.36 10.09 13.23
C PRO A 361 8.50 11.19 12.16
N GLU A 362 9.44 11.06 11.23
CA GLU A 362 9.58 11.99 10.10
C GLU A 362 8.52 11.74 9.01
N ILE A 363 7.90 10.55 8.96
CA ILE A 363 6.92 10.19 7.94
C ILE A 363 5.53 10.67 8.36
N GLY A 364 4.79 11.26 7.39
CA GLY A 364 3.37 11.59 7.54
C GLY A 364 3.08 12.83 8.38
N THR A 365 4.07 13.67 8.67
CA THR A 365 3.91 14.89 9.47
C THR A 365 4.53 16.10 8.78
N ILE A 366 4.02 17.31 9.11
CA ILE A 366 4.63 18.60 8.74
C ILE A 366 5.06 19.28 10.02
N LYS A 367 6.35 19.16 10.36
CA LYS A 367 6.95 19.73 11.58
C LYS A 367 8.36 20.21 11.30
N LYS A 368 8.81 21.21 12.09
CA LYS A 368 10.22 21.65 12.03
C LYS A 368 11.15 20.47 12.34
N GLY A 369 12.20 20.33 11.54
CA GLY A 369 13.23 19.30 11.67
C GLY A 369 13.00 18.04 10.88
N VAL A 370 11.74 17.76 10.43
CA VAL A 370 11.44 16.55 9.63
C VAL A 370 11.78 16.73 8.15
N VAL A 371 11.93 15.62 7.46
CA VAL A 371 12.13 15.58 6.01
C VAL A 371 10.91 16.17 5.28
N ALA A 372 11.16 16.95 4.25
CA ALA A 372 10.12 17.63 3.48
C ALA A 372 9.56 16.73 2.36
N ASP A 373 8.85 15.68 2.74
CA ASP A 373 8.08 14.83 1.84
C ASP A 373 6.62 15.30 1.86
N LEU A 374 6.23 16.14 0.87
CA LEU A 374 5.00 16.92 0.90
C LEU A 374 4.27 16.89 -0.44
N VAL A 375 2.96 17.07 -0.39
CA VAL A 375 2.10 17.22 -1.58
C VAL A 375 1.30 18.51 -1.48
N LEU A 376 1.34 19.32 -2.53
CA LEU A 376 0.50 20.51 -2.68
C LEU A 376 -0.71 20.13 -3.55
N LEU A 377 -1.91 20.33 -3.02
CA LEU A 377 -3.19 19.98 -3.64
C LEU A 377 -3.99 21.22 -4.00
N ARG A 378 -4.84 21.12 -5.02
CA ARG A 378 -5.75 22.20 -5.40
C ARG A 378 -6.89 22.38 -4.40
N GLY A 379 -7.46 21.30 -3.88
CA GLY A 379 -8.61 21.29 -2.98
C GLY A 379 -8.32 20.66 -1.64
N ASN A 380 -9.28 20.76 -0.71
CA ASN A 380 -9.15 20.24 0.64
C ASN A 380 -9.47 18.73 0.72
N PRO A 381 -8.48 17.85 0.94
CA PRO A 381 -8.72 16.42 1.00
C PRO A 381 -9.47 15.97 2.28
N LEU A 382 -9.59 16.82 3.30
CA LEU A 382 -10.39 16.55 4.50
C LEU A 382 -11.89 16.68 4.25
N THR A 383 -12.29 17.48 3.25
CA THR A 383 -13.70 17.63 2.87
C THR A 383 -14.11 16.71 1.73
N ASN A 384 -13.17 16.40 0.85
CA ASN A 384 -13.38 15.50 -0.28
C ASN A 384 -12.09 14.73 -0.56
N ILE A 385 -12.09 13.44 -0.27
CA ILE A 385 -10.91 12.58 -0.46
C ILE A 385 -10.40 12.57 -1.91
N ASN A 386 -11.26 12.80 -2.90
CA ASN A 386 -10.85 12.85 -4.31
C ASN A 386 -9.94 14.03 -4.63
N GLU A 387 -9.86 15.05 -3.76
CA GLU A 387 -8.91 16.15 -3.95
C GLU A 387 -7.45 15.72 -3.87
N THR A 388 -7.17 14.54 -3.31
CA THR A 388 -5.81 13.94 -3.34
C THR A 388 -5.28 13.71 -4.75
N LYS A 389 -6.15 13.59 -5.77
CA LYS A 389 -5.79 13.46 -7.19
C LYS A 389 -5.36 14.80 -7.82
N ASN A 390 -5.80 15.92 -7.24
CA ASN A 390 -5.63 17.26 -7.79
C ASN A 390 -4.28 17.87 -7.37
N ILE A 391 -3.18 17.21 -7.78
CA ILE A 391 -1.81 17.55 -7.40
C ILE A 391 -1.32 18.76 -8.17
N GLU A 392 -0.82 19.77 -7.45
CA GLU A 392 -0.18 20.99 -7.97
C GLU A 392 1.36 20.88 -7.91
N GLY A 393 1.87 19.94 -7.12
CA GLY A 393 3.27 19.58 -7.07
C GLY A 393 3.60 18.68 -5.88
N VAL A 394 4.76 18.03 -5.97
CA VAL A 394 5.26 17.10 -4.96
C VAL A 394 6.67 17.52 -4.55
N MET A 395 6.90 17.61 -3.26
CA MET A 395 8.24 17.77 -2.68
C MET A 395 8.73 16.41 -2.23
N LEU A 396 9.80 15.93 -2.86
CA LEU A 396 10.54 14.74 -2.45
C LEU A 396 11.84 15.20 -1.83
N ARG A 397 11.90 15.26 -0.50
CA ARG A 397 13.08 15.70 0.23
C ARG A 397 13.53 17.10 -0.21
N ASN A 398 14.47 17.20 -1.14
CA ASN A 398 15.04 18.45 -1.63
C ASN A 398 14.63 18.79 -3.09
N LEU A 399 13.80 17.97 -3.72
CA LEU A 399 13.41 18.12 -5.12
C LEU A 399 11.93 18.47 -5.23
N TRP A 400 11.64 19.63 -5.85
CA TRP A 400 10.29 20.05 -6.16
C TRP A 400 9.86 19.57 -7.56
N LEU A 401 8.91 18.67 -7.61
CA LEU A 401 8.26 18.21 -8.83
C LEU A 401 7.03 19.08 -9.06
N SER A 402 7.16 20.11 -9.90
CA SER A 402 6.02 20.97 -10.25
C SER A 402 5.01 20.21 -11.11
N LYS A 403 3.75 20.64 -11.10
CA LYS A 403 2.70 20.07 -11.96
C LYS A 403 3.13 19.99 -13.42
N LYS A 404 3.72 21.08 -13.97
CA LYS A 404 4.24 21.11 -15.35
C LYS A 404 5.31 20.05 -15.59
N TRP A 405 6.19 19.82 -14.63
CA TRP A 405 7.21 18.78 -14.72
C TRP A 405 6.58 17.39 -14.69
N ILE A 406 5.64 17.15 -13.76
CA ILE A 406 4.91 15.88 -13.64
C ILE A 406 4.18 15.56 -14.96
N GLU A 407 3.41 16.50 -15.48
CA GLU A 407 2.68 16.35 -16.76
C GLU A 407 3.61 16.03 -17.92
N LYS A 408 4.79 16.68 -18.00
CA LYS A 408 5.79 16.42 -19.03
C LYS A 408 6.37 15.02 -18.94
N GLU A 409 6.72 14.54 -17.73
CA GLU A 409 7.29 13.19 -17.57
C GLU A 409 6.26 12.09 -17.77
N LEU A 410 5.02 12.30 -17.32
CA LEU A 410 3.91 11.39 -17.59
C LEU A 410 3.59 11.30 -19.10
N LYS A 411 3.70 12.43 -19.82
CA LYS A 411 3.52 12.43 -21.29
C LYS A 411 4.58 11.59 -22.01
N LYS A 412 5.84 11.66 -21.58
CA LYS A 412 6.89 10.79 -22.14
C LYS A 412 6.60 9.31 -21.93
N LEU A 413 6.05 8.96 -20.76
CA LEU A 413 5.68 7.58 -20.46
C LEU A 413 4.49 7.12 -21.31
N GLU A 414 3.48 7.98 -21.50
CA GLU A 414 2.36 7.73 -22.40
C GLU A 414 2.80 7.52 -23.85
N GLU A 415 3.77 8.32 -24.33
CA GLU A 415 4.32 8.19 -25.72
C GLU A 415 5.14 6.90 -25.92
N LYS A 416 5.58 6.26 -24.83
CA LYS A 416 6.33 5.00 -24.87
C LYS A 416 5.41 3.79 -25.07
N TYR A 417 4.20 3.80 -24.53
CA TYR A 417 3.22 2.71 -24.53
C TYR A 417 2.08 2.94 -25.50
#